data_019af4c74a003d78890a942954fc6b71
#
_entry.id   019af4c74a003d78890a942954fc6b71
#
_cell.length_a   1.000
_cell.length_b   1.000
_cell.length_c   1.000
_cell.angle_alpha   90.00
_cell.angle_beta   90.00
_cell.angle_gamma   90.00
#
_symmetry.space_group_name_H-M   'P 1'
#
loop_
_entity.id
_entity.type
_entity.pdbx_description
1 polymer ?
#
loop_
_entity_poly.entity_id
_entity_poly.type
_entity_poly.pdbx_seq_one_letter_code
_entity_poly.pdbx_strand_id
1 'polypeptide(L)'
;MKLKNKIIAINGESWCRNLTGIERLAIEVTCSLDKLVKPGQVELVLPSNAKNIPELKNIAIIKLPQEAHFMPKWTQIYFQRYVLKNHRYSLNYSNTAPCFCPGFEFIHDIYAKLYPQDLKSRRDKLIHLYSTWMYRVIVRHAKEIFTVSEYTKKTITDTYKTPADKIHVVYSGVSGYKDIKEDNSVFDKLPVLKNKVFYFSLGSLSTRKNLKWIASHAELYPDELFAVSGKPLPTAVAPELEKLNHLSNVIMTGYLSDGQVKALLQKAKAFIMPSYFEGFGLPPLEALSCGCPIIISDKTSLPEIYGECAHYIDPDNPDLNLNDLLSESVKSPEEILKKYTLENTAKRMWEVLQKYV
;
A
#
# COMPACT_ATOMS: atom_id res chain seq x y z
N MET A 1 -41.41 -0.31 5.44
CA MET A 1 -40.80 0.88 4.78
C MET A 1 -39.61 0.37 3.96
N LYS A 2 -39.67 0.36 2.63
CA LYS A 2 -38.52 -0.02 1.78
C LYS A 2 -37.41 0.94 2.11
N LEU A 3 -36.27 0.41 2.64
CA LEU A 3 -35.04 1.16 2.77
C LEU A 3 -34.77 1.78 1.39
N LYS A 4 -34.85 3.11 1.27
CA LYS A 4 -34.39 3.78 0.05
C LYS A 4 -32.94 3.41 -0.13
N ASN A 5 -32.59 2.74 -1.25
CA ASN A 5 -31.23 2.46 -1.61
C ASN A 5 -30.43 3.77 -1.54
N LYS A 6 -29.37 3.79 -0.73
CA LYS A 6 -28.54 4.99 -0.58
C LYS A 6 -27.38 4.90 -1.57
N ILE A 7 -27.01 6.03 -2.12
CA ILE A 7 -25.81 6.14 -2.98
C ILE A 7 -24.54 6.09 -2.11
N ILE A 8 -23.52 5.41 -2.57
CA ILE A 8 -22.21 5.36 -1.94
C ILE A 8 -21.36 6.51 -2.50
N ALA A 9 -20.84 7.37 -1.63
CA ALA A 9 -19.96 8.47 -1.96
C ALA A 9 -18.51 8.08 -1.67
N ILE A 10 -17.68 7.94 -2.71
CA ILE A 10 -16.26 7.70 -2.62
C ILE A 10 -15.55 9.01 -2.27
N ASN A 11 -14.71 8.98 -1.24
CA ASN A 11 -13.85 10.12 -0.89
C ASN A 11 -12.68 10.24 -1.87
N GLY A 12 -12.68 11.30 -2.66
CA GLY A 12 -11.71 11.55 -3.73
C GLY A 12 -10.41 12.22 -3.28
N GLU A 13 -10.03 12.14 -2.01
CA GLU A 13 -8.78 12.74 -1.50
C GLU A 13 -7.52 12.18 -2.17
N SER A 14 -7.56 10.94 -2.63
CA SER A 14 -6.42 10.26 -3.29
C SER A 14 -6.01 10.94 -4.60
N TRP A 15 -6.93 11.64 -5.27
CA TRP A 15 -6.64 12.39 -6.50
C TRP A 15 -5.90 13.71 -6.28
N CYS A 16 -5.68 14.11 -5.02
CA CYS A 16 -4.91 15.30 -4.63
C CYS A 16 -3.54 14.97 -4.03
N ARG A 17 -3.20 13.69 -3.94
CA ARG A 17 -1.99 13.21 -3.28
C ARG A 17 -0.96 12.69 -4.28
N ASN A 18 0.28 12.55 -3.82
CA ASN A 18 1.30 11.83 -4.59
C ASN A 18 0.91 10.34 -4.65
N LEU A 19 1.13 9.74 -5.80
CA LEU A 19 0.79 8.35 -6.04
C LEU A 19 1.67 7.42 -5.17
N THR A 20 1.03 6.76 -4.22
CA THR A 20 1.59 5.67 -3.42
C THR A 20 0.72 4.43 -3.57
N GLY A 21 1.03 3.33 -2.87
CA GLY A 21 0.22 2.11 -2.97
C GLY A 21 -1.26 2.31 -2.60
N ILE A 22 -1.58 3.18 -1.63
CA ILE A 22 -2.96 3.48 -1.22
C ILE A 22 -3.69 4.30 -2.29
N GLU A 23 -3.04 5.34 -2.81
CA GLU A 23 -3.63 6.18 -3.86
C GLU A 23 -3.84 5.40 -5.16
N ARG A 24 -2.88 4.54 -5.54
CA ARG A 24 -3.00 3.64 -6.69
C ARG A 24 -4.19 2.69 -6.51
N LEU A 25 -4.29 2.05 -5.35
CA LEU A 25 -5.44 1.19 -5.02
C LEU A 25 -6.76 1.97 -5.15
N ALA A 26 -6.87 3.16 -4.55
CA ALA A 26 -8.07 3.97 -4.58
C ALA A 26 -8.52 4.29 -6.03
N ILE A 27 -7.58 4.73 -6.87
CA ILE A 27 -7.85 5.12 -8.26
C ILE A 27 -8.25 3.90 -9.10
N GLU A 28 -7.43 2.85 -9.10
CA GLU A 28 -7.64 1.68 -9.97
C GLU A 28 -8.85 0.84 -9.52
N VAL A 29 -9.07 0.71 -8.22
CA VAL A 29 -10.29 0.03 -7.71
C VAL A 29 -11.53 0.83 -8.06
N THR A 30 -11.50 2.17 -8.00
CA THR A 30 -12.65 3.00 -8.44
C THR A 30 -12.92 2.82 -9.92
N CYS A 31 -11.90 2.80 -10.78
CA CYS A 31 -12.05 2.50 -12.21
C CYS A 31 -12.61 1.09 -12.47
N SER A 32 -12.22 0.12 -11.66
CA SER A 32 -12.71 -1.25 -11.77
C SER A 32 -14.15 -1.39 -11.24
N LEU A 33 -14.50 -0.67 -10.17
CA LEU A 33 -15.88 -0.59 -9.65
C LEU A 33 -16.83 0.04 -10.67
N ASP A 34 -16.36 1.03 -11.44
CA ASP A 34 -17.20 1.67 -12.50
C ASP A 34 -17.76 0.66 -13.50
N LYS A 35 -17.03 -0.43 -13.76
CA LYS A 35 -17.48 -1.53 -14.65
C LYS A 35 -18.52 -2.46 -14.00
N LEU A 36 -18.66 -2.42 -12.68
CA LEU A 36 -19.51 -3.32 -11.91
C LEU A 36 -20.81 -2.66 -11.43
N VAL A 37 -20.79 -1.35 -11.25
CA VAL A 37 -21.91 -0.59 -10.70
C VAL A 37 -22.85 -0.13 -11.79
N LYS A 38 -24.11 0.18 -11.40
CA LYS A 38 -25.08 0.85 -12.26
C LYS A 38 -25.10 2.36 -11.98
N PRO A 39 -25.47 3.19 -12.97
CA PRO A 39 -25.66 4.62 -12.74
C PRO A 39 -26.57 4.91 -11.54
N GLY A 40 -26.14 5.84 -10.68
CA GLY A 40 -26.87 6.24 -9.48
C GLY A 40 -26.63 5.39 -8.24
N GLN A 41 -25.78 4.36 -8.28
CA GLN A 41 -25.40 3.57 -7.10
C GLN A 41 -24.17 4.14 -6.36
N VAL A 42 -23.22 4.67 -7.12
CA VAL A 42 -21.94 5.18 -6.59
C VAL A 42 -21.63 6.54 -7.20
N GLU A 43 -21.02 7.42 -6.42
CA GLU A 43 -20.50 8.71 -6.87
C GLU A 43 -19.09 8.94 -6.32
N LEU A 44 -18.23 9.61 -7.09
CA LEU A 44 -16.89 10.01 -6.70
C LEU A 44 -16.87 11.50 -6.36
N VAL A 45 -16.62 11.83 -5.10
CA VAL A 45 -16.62 13.21 -4.60
C VAL A 45 -15.21 13.76 -4.56
N LEU A 46 -14.88 14.66 -5.46
CA LEU A 46 -13.54 15.20 -5.68
C LEU A 46 -13.38 16.61 -5.11
N PRO A 47 -12.21 16.94 -4.53
CA PRO A 47 -11.79 18.32 -4.31
C PRO A 47 -11.56 19.06 -5.64
N SER A 48 -11.64 20.40 -5.62
CA SER A 48 -11.42 21.21 -6.83
C SER A 48 -10.00 21.10 -7.40
N ASN A 49 -9.00 20.79 -6.56
CA ASN A 49 -7.62 20.59 -6.95
C ASN A 49 -7.24 19.13 -7.31
N ALA A 50 -8.23 18.26 -7.52
CA ALA A 50 -8.00 16.88 -7.97
C ALA A 50 -7.39 16.84 -9.38
N LYS A 51 -6.43 15.92 -9.57
CA LYS A 51 -5.66 15.76 -10.82
C LYS A 51 -5.89 14.36 -11.40
N ASN A 52 -5.61 14.21 -12.70
CA ASN A 52 -5.66 12.93 -13.40
C ASN A 52 -6.99 12.17 -13.16
N ILE A 53 -8.09 12.90 -13.28
CA ILE A 53 -9.43 12.36 -13.04
C ILE A 53 -9.77 11.38 -14.19
N PRO A 54 -10.13 10.11 -13.88
CA PRO A 54 -10.45 9.15 -14.92
C PRO A 54 -11.81 9.45 -15.56
N GLU A 55 -11.99 8.96 -16.79
CA GLU A 55 -13.31 8.88 -17.40
C GLU A 55 -14.06 7.70 -16.79
N LEU A 56 -15.19 7.97 -16.15
CA LEU A 56 -16.06 6.98 -15.54
C LEU A 56 -17.42 7.00 -16.27
N LYS A 57 -18.00 5.81 -16.50
CA LYS A 57 -19.27 5.67 -17.25
C LYS A 57 -20.47 5.60 -16.33
N ASN A 58 -20.34 4.92 -15.21
CA ASN A 58 -21.44 4.59 -14.29
C ASN A 58 -21.34 5.33 -12.96
N ILE A 59 -20.13 5.68 -12.53
CA ILE A 59 -19.88 6.44 -11.31
C ILE A 59 -19.94 7.93 -11.62
N ALA A 60 -20.89 8.65 -11.02
CA ALA A 60 -21.01 10.09 -11.19
C ALA A 60 -19.86 10.83 -10.49
N ILE A 61 -19.24 11.80 -11.18
CA ILE A 61 -18.18 12.63 -10.61
C ILE A 61 -18.79 13.92 -10.07
N ILE A 62 -18.60 14.17 -8.78
CA ILE A 62 -19.07 15.35 -8.06
C ILE A 62 -17.84 16.16 -7.64
N LYS A 63 -17.66 17.36 -8.21
CA LYS A 63 -16.58 18.28 -7.79
C LYS A 63 -17.11 19.28 -6.78
N LEU A 64 -16.50 19.29 -5.58
CA LEU A 64 -16.73 20.33 -4.59
C LEU A 64 -15.79 21.52 -4.84
N PRO A 65 -16.22 22.76 -4.53
CA PRO A 65 -15.38 23.95 -4.77
C PRO A 65 -14.18 24.07 -3.84
N GLN A 66 -14.11 23.26 -2.77
CA GLN A 66 -13.02 23.30 -1.81
C GLN A 66 -11.83 22.47 -2.27
N GLU A 67 -10.63 22.95 -1.93
CA GLU A 67 -9.37 22.23 -2.16
C GLU A 67 -9.00 21.34 -0.99
N ALA A 68 -8.31 20.23 -1.29
CA ALA A 68 -7.78 19.32 -0.28
C ALA A 68 -6.25 19.43 -0.17
N HIS A 69 -5.77 20.41 0.59
CA HIS A 69 -4.35 20.53 0.95
C HIS A 69 -4.02 19.84 2.27
N PHE A 70 -4.99 19.73 3.17
CA PHE A 70 -4.89 19.01 4.44
C PHE A 70 -6.00 17.98 4.54
N MET A 71 -5.66 16.73 4.35
CA MET A 71 -6.62 15.60 4.22
C MET A 71 -7.58 15.47 5.41
N PRO A 72 -7.14 15.58 6.68
CA PRO A 72 -8.08 15.57 7.80
C PRO A 72 -9.18 16.63 7.70
N LYS A 73 -8.85 17.87 7.27
CA LYS A 73 -9.85 18.93 7.08
C LYS A 73 -10.82 18.58 5.95
N TRP A 74 -10.30 18.05 4.83
CA TRP A 74 -11.14 17.63 3.72
C TRP A 74 -12.15 16.56 4.17
N THR A 75 -11.67 15.47 4.76
CA THR A 75 -12.50 14.34 5.16
C THR A 75 -13.47 14.71 6.27
N GLN A 76 -13.03 15.44 7.32
CA GLN A 76 -13.83 15.71 8.50
C GLN A 76 -14.81 16.88 8.33
N ILE A 77 -14.56 17.80 7.40
CA ILE A 77 -15.43 18.98 7.21
C ILE A 77 -16.17 18.90 5.88
N TYR A 78 -15.45 18.88 4.76
CA TYR A 78 -16.07 19.07 3.46
C TYR A 78 -16.76 17.80 2.94
N PHE A 79 -16.04 16.69 2.93
CA PHE A 79 -16.59 15.40 2.51
C PHE A 79 -17.70 14.93 3.46
N GLN A 80 -17.45 14.98 4.77
CA GLN A 80 -18.44 14.62 5.77
C GLN A 80 -19.74 15.44 5.65
N ARG A 81 -19.62 16.78 5.46
CA ARG A 81 -20.79 17.63 5.24
C ARG A 81 -21.56 17.25 3.98
N TYR A 82 -20.87 16.91 2.90
CA TYR A 82 -21.47 16.42 1.68
C TYR A 82 -22.27 15.13 1.92
N VAL A 83 -21.63 14.13 2.56
CA VAL A 83 -22.25 12.84 2.88
C VAL A 83 -23.51 13.00 3.74
N LEU A 84 -23.46 13.81 4.79
CA LEU A 84 -24.59 14.06 5.69
C LEU A 84 -25.72 14.80 4.97
N LYS A 85 -25.41 15.89 4.26
CA LYS A 85 -26.41 16.72 3.56
C LYS A 85 -27.18 15.92 2.48
N ASN A 86 -26.49 15.03 1.78
CA ASN A 86 -27.06 14.26 0.68
C ASN A 86 -27.52 12.85 1.09
N HIS A 87 -27.46 12.50 2.38
CA HIS A 87 -27.83 11.19 2.92
C HIS A 87 -27.12 10.02 2.24
N ARG A 88 -25.79 10.13 2.02
CA ARG A 88 -24.95 9.12 1.38
C ARG A 88 -24.35 8.16 2.40
N TYR A 89 -23.81 7.04 1.92
CA TYR A 89 -22.83 6.24 2.64
C TYR A 89 -21.44 6.67 2.19
N SER A 90 -20.52 6.92 3.16
CA SER A 90 -19.12 7.19 2.81
C SER A 90 -18.40 5.91 2.41
N LEU A 91 -17.45 6.02 1.46
CA LEU A 91 -16.42 5.02 1.18
C LEU A 91 -15.06 5.72 1.18
N ASN A 92 -14.15 5.29 2.06
CA ASN A 92 -12.80 5.83 2.14
C ASN A 92 -11.78 4.71 1.95
N TYR A 93 -10.76 4.98 1.13
CA TYR A 93 -9.68 4.03 0.85
C TYR A 93 -8.47 4.17 1.76
N SER A 94 -8.36 5.24 2.53
CA SER A 94 -7.28 5.46 3.50
C SER A 94 -7.72 5.08 4.91
N ASN A 95 -6.76 4.96 5.83
CA ASN A 95 -7.01 4.65 7.25
C ASN A 95 -7.72 5.81 8.00
N THR A 96 -8.74 6.41 7.38
CA THR A 96 -9.51 7.54 7.92
C THR A 96 -10.98 7.43 7.54
N ALA A 97 -11.85 8.07 8.31
CA ALA A 97 -13.29 8.08 8.10
C ALA A 97 -13.89 9.43 8.49
N PRO A 98 -15.03 9.85 7.91
CA PRO A 98 -15.80 10.96 8.44
C PRO A 98 -16.41 10.57 9.78
N CYS A 99 -16.05 11.27 10.87
CA CYS A 99 -16.34 10.85 12.24
C CYS A 99 -17.83 10.70 12.57
N PHE A 100 -18.71 11.52 11.95
CA PHE A 100 -20.15 11.50 12.25
C PHE A 100 -20.96 10.64 11.29
N CYS A 101 -20.34 10.11 10.22
CA CYS A 101 -21.03 9.28 9.24
C CYS A 101 -20.11 8.24 8.59
N PRO A 102 -19.35 7.46 9.37
CA PRO A 102 -18.50 6.41 8.78
C PRO A 102 -19.38 5.35 8.12
N GLY A 103 -19.04 5.01 6.88
CA GLY A 103 -19.76 4.04 6.07
C GLY A 103 -18.93 2.79 5.82
N PHE A 104 -18.27 2.75 4.69
CA PHE A 104 -17.39 1.67 4.23
C PHE A 104 -15.95 2.18 4.30
N GLU A 105 -15.14 1.57 5.16
CA GLU A 105 -13.88 2.15 5.52
C GLU A 105 -12.74 1.15 5.38
N PHE A 106 -11.60 1.57 4.81
CA PHE A 106 -10.40 0.74 4.78
C PHE A 106 -9.56 0.90 6.05
N ILE A 107 -9.02 -0.21 6.51
CA ILE A 107 -7.87 -0.27 7.40
C ILE A 107 -6.83 -1.16 6.73
N HIS A 108 -5.79 -0.55 6.13
CA HIS A 108 -4.71 -1.27 5.48
C HIS A 108 -3.80 -1.98 6.47
N ASP A 109 -3.57 -1.34 7.60
CA ASP A 109 -2.84 -1.85 8.75
C ASP A 109 -3.12 -0.97 9.99
N ILE A 110 -2.69 -1.44 11.15
CA ILE A 110 -2.73 -0.68 12.39
C ILE A 110 -1.32 -0.46 12.97
N TYR A 111 -0.32 -0.29 12.09
CA TYR A 111 1.08 -0.07 12.47
C TYR A 111 1.27 1.01 13.51
N ALA A 112 0.65 2.17 13.33
CA ALA A 112 0.74 3.27 14.29
C ALA A 112 0.28 2.87 15.71
N LYS A 113 -0.63 1.89 15.84
CA LYS A 113 -1.09 1.38 17.13
C LYS A 113 -0.13 0.36 17.72
N LEU A 114 0.43 -0.52 16.89
CA LEU A 114 1.27 -1.64 17.33
C LEU A 114 2.71 -1.21 17.62
N TYR A 115 3.23 -0.22 16.88
CA TYR A 115 4.62 0.24 16.94
C TYR A 115 4.73 1.74 17.27
N PRO A 116 4.16 2.21 18.40
CA PRO A 116 4.22 3.62 18.78
C PRO A 116 5.66 4.12 19.02
N GLN A 117 6.58 3.21 19.36
CA GLN A 117 8.00 3.51 19.61
C GLN A 117 8.75 3.99 18.35
N ASP A 118 8.25 3.68 17.15
CA ASP A 118 8.85 4.12 15.89
C ASP A 118 8.45 5.56 15.53
N LEU A 119 7.43 6.09 16.20
CA LEU A 119 6.86 7.41 15.99
C LEU A 119 7.42 8.39 17.04
N LYS A 120 8.67 8.87 16.81
CA LYS A 120 9.46 9.58 17.84
C LYS A 120 9.28 11.10 17.83
N SER A 121 9.14 11.72 16.64
CA SER A 121 9.06 13.18 16.53
C SER A 121 7.73 13.73 17.06
N ARG A 122 7.67 15.06 17.33
CA ARG A 122 6.40 15.72 17.72
C ARG A 122 5.31 15.52 16.65
N ARG A 123 5.68 15.56 15.39
CA ARG A 123 4.76 15.31 14.27
C ARG A 123 4.27 13.86 14.27
N ASP A 124 5.15 12.90 14.52
CA ASP A 124 4.81 11.49 14.60
C ASP A 124 3.79 11.22 15.71
N LYS A 125 3.97 11.85 16.87
CA LYS A 125 3.03 11.74 17.99
C LYS A 125 1.64 12.26 17.66
N LEU A 126 1.53 13.34 16.90
CA LEU A 126 0.24 13.86 16.43
C LEU A 126 -0.40 12.90 15.42
N ILE A 127 0.39 12.35 14.49
CA ILE A 127 -0.09 11.35 13.54
C ILE A 127 -0.52 10.08 14.25
N HIS A 128 0.26 9.61 15.22
CA HIS A 128 -0.11 8.47 16.07
C HIS A 128 -1.45 8.68 16.76
N LEU A 129 -1.63 9.84 17.40
CA LEU A 129 -2.87 10.19 18.09
C LEU A 129 -4.06 10.21 17.13
N TYR A 130 -3.91 10.88 15.99
CA TYR A 130 -4.96 10.95 14.97
C TYR A 130 -5.28 9.57 14.39
N SER A 131 -4.27 8.80 13.98
CA SER A 131 -4.47 7.48 13.39
C SER A 131 -5.13 6.50 14.37
N THR A 132 -4.66 6.45 15.61
CA THR A 132 -5.23 5.56 16.64
C THR A 132 -6.66 5.97 17.04
N TRP A 133 -6.98 7.26 16.96
CA TRP A 133 -8.35 7.74 17.11
C TRP A 133 -9.22 7.32 15.93
N MET A 134 -8.73 7.46 14.68
CA MET A 134 -9.45 7.03 13.48
C MET A 134 -9.72 5.52 13.48
N TYR A 135 -8.75 4.69 13.87
CA TYR A 135 -8.99 3.26 14.01
C TYR A 135 -10.16 2.98 14.97
N ARG A 136 -10.22 3.68 16.12
CA ARG A 136 -11.34 3.51 17.07
C ARG A 136 -12.68 3.96 16.50
N VAL A 137 -12.70 5.05 15.72
CA VAL A 137 -13.92 5.52 15.04
C VAL A 137 -14.38 4.49 14.03
N ILE A 138 -13.48 3.99 13.18
CA ILE A 138 -13.79 3.01 12.15
C ILE A 138 -14.31 1.71 12.76
N VAL A 139 -13.58 1.10 13.70
CA VAL A 139 -13.95 -0.20 14.24
C VAL A 139 -15.28 -0.16 15.01
N ARG A 140 -15.63 0.97 15.63
CA ARG A 140 -16.89 1.14 16.37
C ARG A 140 -18.06 1.47 15.46
N HIS A 141 -17.88 2.38 14.51
CA HIS A 141 -18.98 3.08 13.84
C HIS A 141 -19.11 2.80 12.34
N ALA A 142 -18.07 2.29 11.66
CA ALA A 142 -18.20 1.91 10.25
C ALA A 142 -19.28 0.83 10.06
N LYS A 143 -19.94 0.84 8.92
CA LYS A 143 -20.88 -0.22 8.53
C LYS A 143 -20.15 -1.51 8.24
N GLU A 144 -19.16 -1.41 7.36
CA GLU A 144 -18.25 -2.50 6.99
C GLU A 144 -16.82 -1.98 6.95
N ILE A 145 -15.87 -2.85 7.20
CA ILE A 145 -14.44 -2.55 7.17
C ILE A 145 -13.79 -3.42 6.11
N PHE A 146 -13.05 -2.80 5.20
CA PHE A 146 -12.22 -3.49 4.23
C PHE A 146 -10.78 -3.52 4.70
N THR A 147 -10.12 -4.64 4.47
CA THR A 147 -8.69 -4.79 4.76
C THR A 147 -7.99 -5.64 3.70
N VAL A 148 -6.66 -5.62 3.73
CA VAL A 148 -5.82 -6.16 2.65
C VAL A 148 -5.23 -7.54 2.93
N SER A 149 -5.42 -8.09 4.14
CA SER A 149 -4.94 -9.45 4.50
C SER A 149 -5.71 -10.02 5.69
N GLU A 150 -5.71 -11.34 5.83
CA GLU A 150 -6.23 -12.03 7.02
C GLU A 150 -5.40 -11.69 8.26
N TYR A 151 -4.09 -11.50 8.09
CA TYR A 151 -3.21 -11.01 9.14
C TYR A 151 -3.71 -9.68 9.71
N THR A 152 -4.01 -8.70 8.83
CA THR A 152 -4.53 -7.38 9.28
C THR A 152 -5.92 -7.53 9.92
N LYS A 153 -6.81 -8.35 9.35
CA LYS A 153 -8.12 -8.66 9.92
C LYS A 153 -7.99 -9.21 11.34
N LYS A 154 -7.14 -10.22 11.53
CA LYS A 154 -6.86 -10.81 12.84
C LYS A 154 -6.32 -9.77 13.81
N THR A 155 -5.37 -8.95 13.37
CA THR A 155 -4.73 -7.91 14.20
C THR A 155 -5.74 -6.85 14.66
N ILE A 156 -6.66 -6.42 13.78
CA ILE A 156 -7.75 -5.50 14.13
C ILE A 156 -8.70 -6.16 15.15
N THR A 157 -9.12 -7.39 14.87
CA THR A 157 -10.04 -8.16 15.76
C THR A 157 -9.43 -8.31 17.14
N ASP A 158 -8.17 -8.74 17.24
CA ASP A 158 -7.48 -8.97 18.51
C ASP A 158 -7.26 -7.67 19.30
N THR A 159 -6.93 -6.58 18.62
CA THR A 159 -6.61 -5.28 19.24
C THR A 159 -7.86 -4.54 19.72
N TYR A 160 -8.92 -4.54 18.91
CA TYR A 160 -10.11 -3.73 19.16
C TYR A 160 -11.35 -4.53 19.54
N LYS A 161 -11.28 -5.86 19.53
CA LYS A 161 -12.41 -6.77 19.74
C LYS A 161 -13.56 -6.52 18.77
N THR A 162 -13.21 -6.14 17.54
CA THR A 162 -14.17 -5.91 16.47
C THR A 162 -14.73 -7.24 15.98
N PRO A 163 -16.05 -7.40 15.77
CA PRO A 163 -16.63 -8.60 15.19
C PRO A 163 -16.00 -8.93 13.85
N ALA A 164 -15.59 -10.18 13.66
CA ALA A 164 -14.85 -10.60 12.47
C ALA A 164 -15.68 -10.57 11.19
N ASP A 165 -17.01 -10.70 11.29
CA ASP A 165 -17.98 -10.62 10.20
C ASP A 165 -18.13 -9.19 9.65
N LYS A 166 -17.78 -8.17 10.43
CA LYS A 166 -17.73 -6.76 10.02
C LYS A 166 -16.48 -6.43 9.19
N ILE A 167 -15.46 -7.31 9.16
CA ILE A 167 -14.17 -7.06 8.50
C ILE A 167 -14.03 -7.98 7.29
N HIS A 168 -13.96 -7.39 6.11
CA HIS A 168 -13.87 -8.09 4.83
C HIS A 168 -12.47 -7.98 4.25
N VAL A 169 -11.80 -9.12 4.05
CA VAL A 169 -10.51 -9.18 3.38
C VAL A 169 -10.73 -9.11 1.87
N VAL A 170 -10.36 -7.99 1.29
CA VAL A 170 -10.49 -7.77 -0.16
C VAL A 170 -9.17 -7.91 -0.88
N TYR A 171 -8.07 -8.04 -0.12
CA TYR A 171 -6.69 -8.03 -0.56
C TYR A 171 -6.35 -6.74 -1.33
N SER A 172 -5.10 -6.62 -1.73
CA SER A 172 -4.65 -5.63 -2.71
C SER A 172 -4.11 -6.39 -3.93
N GLY A 173 -3.56 -5.66 -4.89
CA GLY A 173 -3.00 -6.31 -6.06
C GLY A 173 -2.26 -5.34 -6.96
N VAL A 174 -1.76 -5.89 -8.06
CA VAL A 174 -1.16 -5.12 -9.14
C VAL A 174 -2.01 -5.28 -10.39
N SER A 175 -2.20 -4.18 -11.13
CA SER A 175 -2.85 -4.17 -12.44
C SER A 175 -1.98 -3.38 -13.40
N GLY A 176 -1.90 -3.82 -14.65
CA GLY A 176 -1.20 -3.08 -15.69
C GLY A 176 0.31 -2.91 -15.50
N TYR A 177 0.93 -3.49 -14.45
CA TYR A 177 2.38 -3.33 -14.23
C TYR A 177 3.21 -3.95 -15.38
N LYS A 178 2.69 -4.99 -15.99
CA LYS A 178 3.29 -5.61 -17.20
C LYS A 178 3.31 -4.65 -18.39
N ASP A 179 2.32 -3.74 -18.48
CA ASP A 179 2.15 -2.81 -19.60
C ASP A 179 2.99 -1.53 -19.45
N ILE A 180 3.56 -1.29 -18.26
CA ILE A 180 4.48 -0.18 -18.03
C ILE A 180 5.71 -0.39 -18.93
N LYS A 181 6.02 0.63 -19.76
CA LYS A 181 7.24 0.61 -20.57
C LYS A 181 8.47 0.75 -19.66
N GLU A 182 9.43 -0.15 -19.80
CA GLU A 182 10.71 -0.03 -19.11
C GLU A 182 11.47 1.23 -19.53
N ASP A 183 12.14 1.86 -18.56
CA ASP A 183 12.98 3.03 -18.77
C ASP A 183 14.44 2.73 -18.35
N ASN A 184 15.22 2.30 -19.31
CA ASN A 184 16.63 1.93 -19.11
C ASN A 184 17.56 3.15 -18.89
N SER A 185 17.07 4.40 -18.98
CA SER A 185 17.84 5.60 -18.64
C SER A 185 18.32 5.61 -17.18
N VAL A 186 17.73 4.77 -16.33
CA VAL A 186 18.17 4.55 -14.95
C VAL A 186 19.62 4.08 -14.88
N PHE A 187 20.09 3.26 -15.83
CA PHE A 187 21.48 2.77 -15.87
C PHE A 187 22.47 3.83 -16.36
N ASP A 188 22.01 4.87 -17.05
CA ASP A 188 22.85 6.02 -17.38
C ASP A 188 23.01 6.95 -16.18
N LYS A 189 21.99 7.05 -15.34
CA LYS A 189 22.03 7.79 -14.06
C LYS A 189 22.81 7.04 -12.98
N LEU A 190 22.79 5.71 -13.02
CA LEU A 190 23.40 4.81 -12.04
C LEU A 190 24.37 3.83 -12.75
N PRO A 191 25.46 4.34 -13.35
CA PRO A 191 26.35 3.53 -14.18
C PRO A 191 27.03 2.39 -13.41
N VAL A 192 27.14 2.52 -12.08
CA VAL A 192 27.66 1.48 -11.18
C VAL A 192 26.83 0.19 -11.21
N LEU A 193 25.54 0.26 -11.55
CA LEU A 193 24.64 -0.90 -11.66
C LEU A 193 24.69 -1.54 -13.07
N LYS A 194 25.28 -0.84 -14.04
CA LYS A 194 25.35 -1.32 -15.42
C LYS A 194 26.26 -2.55 -15.50
N ASN A 195 25.72 -3.67 -15.98
CA ASN A 195 26.42 -4.95 -16.11
C ASN A 195 26.92 -5.55 -14.77
N LYS A 196 26.34 -5.14 -13.67
CA LYS A 196 26.61 -5.72 -12.33
C LYS A 196 25.45 -6.57 -11.85
N VAL A 197 25.77 -7.58 -11.04
CA VAL A 197 24.79 -8.33 -10.27
C VAL A 197 24.45 -7.52 -9.04
N PHE A 198 23.18 -7.27 -8.77
CA PHE A 198 22.73 -6.50 -7.61
C PHE A 198 21.39 -7.00 -7.08
N TYR A 199 21.15 -6.75 -5.80
CA TYR A 199 19.84 -6.90 -5.17
C TYR A 199 19.12 -5.57 -5.16
N PHE A 200 17.78 -5.59 -5.35
CA PHE A 200 16.99 -4.36 -5.40
C PHE A 200 15.97 -4.30 -4.27
N SER A 201 15.90 -3.18 -3.57
CA SER A 201 14.90 -2.90 -2.55
C SER A 201 14.14 -1.63 -2.88
N LEU A 202 12.81 -1.66 -2.71
CA LEU A 202 11.92 -0.55 -3.04
C LEU A 202 10.92 -0.28 -1.91
N GLY A 203 10.75 0.98 -1.55
CA GLY A 203 9.70 1.40 -0.63
C GLY A 203 9.96 2.73 0.05
N SER A 204 9.10 3.08 1.00
CA SER A 204 9.39 4.20 1.89
C SER A 204 10.61 3.88 2.75
N LEU A 205 11.52 4.84 2.91
CA LEU A 205 12.70 4.67 3.75
C LEU A 205 12.32 4.86 5.24
N SER A 206 11.43 4.01 5.72
CA SER A 206 10.85 4.05 7.07
C SER A 206 11.36 2.89 7.92
N THR A 207 11.30 3.07 9.24
CA THR A 207 11.76 2.09 10.23
C THR A 207 11.21 0.69 9.97
N ARG A 208 9.90 0.56 9.67
CA ARG A 208 9.25 -0.74 9.43
C ARG A 208 9.82 -1.54 8.25
N LYS A 209 10.49 -0.85 7.30
CA LYS A 209 11.12 -1.50 6.14
C LYS A 209 12.46 -2.16 6.47
N ASN A 210 12.93 -1.97 7.71
CA ASN A 210 14.10 -2.64 8.27
C ASN A 210 15.37 -2.47 7.42
N LEU A 211 15.67 -1.24 7.04
CA LEU A 211 16.91 -0.93 6.30
C LEU A 211 18.17 -1.28 7.09
N LYS A 212 18.04 -1.47 8.43
CA LYS A 212 19.11 -1.98 9.29
C LYS A 212 19.59 -3.36 8.83
N TRP A 213 18.64 -4.23 8.42
CA TRP A 213 18.98 -5.55 7.90
C TRP A 213 19.87 -5.44 6.66
N ILE A 214 19.49 -4.59 5.69
CA ILE A 214 20.28 -4.37 4.46
C ILE A 214 21.66 -3.81 4.80
N ALA A 215 21.75 -2.82 5.71
CA ALA A 215 23.01 -2.23 6.13
C ALA A 215 23.94 -3.25 6.79
N SER A 216 23.42 -4.07 7.70
CA SER A 216 24.20 -5.08 8.41
C SER A 216 24.62 -6.22 7.49
N HIS A 217 23.73 -6.65 6.58
CA HIS A 217 24.08 -7.68 5.58
C HIS A 217 25.16 -7.18 4.62
N ALA A 218 25.06 -5.95 4.11
CA ALA A 218 26.05 -5.35 3.22
C ALA A 218 27.43 -5.19 3.86
N GLU A 219 27.51 -5.00 5.18
CA GLU A 219 28.79 -5.02 5.93
C GLU A 219 29.39 -6.42 6.03
N LEU A 220 28.56 -7.43 6.25
CA LEU A 220 29.01 -8.83 6.35
C LEU A 220 29.44 -9.39 4.98
N TYR A 221 28.78 -8.92 3.90
CA TYR A 221 28.99 -9.40 2.54
C TYR A 221 29.37 -8.25 1.59
N PRO A 222 30.60 -7.71 1.67
CA PRO A 222 31.00 -6.50 0.94
C PRO A 222 31.04 -6.66 -0.59
N ASP A 223 31.06 -7.89 -1.09
CA ASP A 223 31.03 -8.20 -2.53
C ASP A 223 29.59 -8.18 -3.11
N GLU A 224 28.57 -8.14 -2.27
CA GLU A 224 27.18 -8.06 -2.69
C GLU A 224 26.72 -6.61 -2.86
N LEU A 225 26.15 -6.28 -4.01
CA LEU A 225 25.71 -4.93 -4.35
C LEU A 225 24.20 -4.77 -4.15
N PHE A 226 23.80 -3.70 -3.45
CA PHE A 226 22.42 -3.36 -3.18
C PHE A 226 22.03 -2.03 -3.82
N ALA A 227 20.90 -2.00 -4.53
CA ALA A 227 20.25 -0.79 -4.98
C ALA A 227 18.99 -0.56 -4.12
N VAL A 228 18.94 0.55 -3.39
CA VAL A 228 17.84 0.88 -2.47
C VAL A 228 17.11 2.11 -2.97
N SER A 229 15.85 1.94 -3.37
CA SER A 229 15.01 3.01 -3.92
C SER A 229 13.93 3.45 -2.93
N GLY A 230 13.70 4.75 -2.88
CA GLY A 230 12.60 5.33 -2.13
C GLY A 230 12.87 6.74 -1.66
N LYS A 231 11.86 7.30 -1.01
CA LYS A 231 11.98 8.60 -0.32
C LYS A 231 11.77 8.39 1.18
N PRO A 232 12.53 9.10 2.02
CA PRO A 232 12.19 9.14 3.43
C PRO A 232 10.78 9.75 3.59
N LEU A 233 9.98 9.11 4.42
CA LEU A 233 8.70 9.70 4.81
C LEU A 233 8.97 10.88 5.77
N PRO A 234 8.05 11.84 5.86
CA PRO A 234 8.14 12.91 6.87
C PRO A 234 8.11 12.39 8.31
N THR A 235 7.83 11.10 8.49
CA THR A 235 7.59 10.41 9.76
C THR A 235 8.21 9.02 9.75
N ALA A 236 8.58 8.50 10.91
CA ALA A 236 9.16 7.16 11.09
C ALA A 236 10.34 6.88 10.13
N VAL A 237 11.20 7.87 9.95
CA VAL A 237 12.39 7.74 9.09
C VAL A 237 13.33 6.71 9.68
N ALA A 238 13.87 5.81 8.84
CA ALA A 238 14.83 4.81 9.26
C ALA A 238 16.13 5.49 9.73
N PRO A 239 16.58 5.23 10.96
CA PRO A 239 17.79 5.85 11.51
C PRO A 239 19.08 5.39 10.78
N GLU A 240 19.02 4.28 10.05
CA GLU A 240 20.15 3.68 9.35
C GLU A 240 20.45 4.33 7.99
N LEU A 241 19.68 5.32 7.55
CA LEU A 241 19.89 5.98 6.25
C LEU A 241 21.28 6.61 6.10
N GLU A 242 21.80 7.21 7.15
CA GLU A 242 23.14 7.78 7.15
C GLU A 242 24.19 6.70 6.93
N LYS A 243 24.06 5.58 7.66
CA LYS A 243 24.95 4.42 7.53
C LYS A 243 24.94 3.85 6.11
N LEU A 244 23.77 3.66 5.52
CA LEU A 244 23.62 3.15 4.14
C LEU A 244 24.33 4.03 3.11
N ASN A 245 24.31 5.35 3.28
CA ASN A 245 24.99 6.28 2.39
C ASN A 245 26.54 6.17 2.43
N HIS A 246 27.10 5.58 3.48
CA HIS A 246 28.54 5.39 3.63
C HIS A 246 29.06 4.01 3.21
N LEU A 247 28.16 3.07 2.91
CA LEU A 247 28.54 1.74 2.44
C LEU A 247 28.82 1.77 0.93
N SER A 248 30.00 1.31 0.51
CA SER A 248 30.44 1.32 -0.90
C SER A 248 29.65 0.38 -1.79
N ASN A 249 29.03 -0.65 -1.22
CA ASN A 249 28.22 -1.66 -1.89
C ASN A 249 26.70 -1.42 -1.72
N VAL A 250 26.28 -0.22 -1.29
CA VAL A 250 24.88 0.21 -1.25
C VAL A 250 24.68 1.47 -2.08
N ILE A 251 23.81 1.41 -3.07
CA ILE A 251 23.49 2.51 -3.95
C ILE A 251 22.09 3.04 -3.61
N MET A 252 22.04 4.22 -3.00
CA MET A 252 20.77 4.91 -2.75
C MET A 252 20.30 5.60 -4.02
N THR A 253 19.30 5.03 -4.69
CA THR A 253 18.86 5.51 -6.01
C THR A 253 17.98 6.76 -5.95
N GLY A 254 17.45 7.10 -4.78
CA GLY A 254 16.40 8.10 -4.63
C GLY A 254 15.05 7.62 -5.18
N TYR A 255 14.21 8.57 -5.58
CA TYR A 255 12.91 8.28 -6.19
C TYR A 255 13.06 7.95 -7.67
N LEU A 256 12.44 6.87 -8.09
CA LEU A 256 12.42 6.39 -9.46
C LEU A 256 10.99 6.41 -10.02
N SER A 257 10.88 6.58 -11.35
CA SER A 257 9.61 6.36 -12.05
C SER A 257 9.28 4.85 -12.12
N ASP A 258 8.00 4.51 -12.35
CA ASP A 258 7.59 3.11 -12.48
C ASP A 258 8.35 2.37 -13.61
N GLY A 259 8.66 3.06 -14.74
CA GLY A 259 9.47 2.49 -15.82
C GLY A 259 10.92 2.20 -15.40
N GLN A 260 11.52 3.08 -14.60
CA GLN A 260 12.85 2.89 -14.03
C GLN A 260 12.89 1.77 -12.99
N VAL A 261 11.87 1.69 -12.15
CA VAL A 261 11.70 0.58 -11.20
C VAL A 261 11.59 -0.75 -11.95
N LYS A 262 10.77 -0.81 -13.00
CA LYS A 262 10.63 -2.00 -13.85
C LYS A 262 11.97 -2.42 -14.48
N ALA A 263 12.74 -1.47 -15.01
CA ALA A 263 14.05 -1.76 -15.58
C ALA A 263 15.02 -2.35 -14.55
N LEU A 264 15.03 -1.83 -13.32
CA LEU A 264 15.85 -2.40 -12.22
C LEU A 264 15.38 -3.78 -11.82
N LEU A 265 14.07 -4.00 -11.64
CA LEU A 265 13.50 -5.32 -11.29
C LEU A 265 13.85 -6.39 -12.32
N GLN A 266 13.84 -6.07 -13.61
CA GLN A 266 14.18 -7.02 -14.68
C GLN A 266 15.68 -7.38 -14.72
N LYS A 267 16.54 -6.57 -14.11
CA LYS A 267 18.00 -6.78 -14.10
C LYS A 267 18.53 -7.20 -12.73
N ALA A 268 17.77 -6.98 -11.69
CA ALA A 268 18.15 -7.39 -10.33
C ALA A 268 18.24 -8.92 -10.23
N LYS A 269 19.20 -9.41 -9.47
CA LYS A 269 19.33 -10.82 -9.11
C LYS A 269 18.13 -11.30 -8.30
N ALA A 270 17.68 -10.47 -7.36
CA ALA A 270 16.44 -10.62 -6.62
C ALA A 270 15.99 -9.27 -6.06
N PHE A 271 14.68 -9.16 -5.84
CA PHE A 271 14.10 -8.10 -5.03
C PHE A 271 14.19 -8.50 -3.56
N ILE A 272 14.64 -7.59 -2.68
CA ILE A 272 14.79 -7.87 -1.26
C ILE A 272 13.94 -6.93 -0.40
N MET A 273 13.15 -7.48 0.53
CA MET A 273 12.32 -6.70 1.45
C MET A 273 12.29 -7.34 2.85
N PRO A 274 13.23 -6.97 3.73
CA PRO A 274 13.35 -7.51 5.08
C PRO A 274 12.42 -6.83 6.09
N SER A 275 11.27 -6.32 5.64
CA SER A 275 10.32 -5.57 6.47
C SER A 275 9.86 -6.37 7.67
N TYR A 276 9.87 -5.80 8.85
CA TYR A 276 9.30 -6.48 10.01
C TYR A 276 7.79 -6.27 10.15
N PHE A 277 7.20 -5.35 9.38
CA PHE A 277 5.76 -5.15 9.35
C PHE A 277 5.23 -4.71 7.98
N GLU A 278 4.27 -5.48 7.45
CA GLU A 278 3.51 -5.16 6.26
C GLU A 278 2.02 -5.51 6.45
N GLY A 279 1.14 -4.68 5.89
CA GLY A 279 -0.28 -5.01 5.78
C GLY A 279 -0.58 -5.93 4.60
N PHE A 280 0.18 -5.79 3.49
CA PHE A 280 0.09 -6.62 2.29
C PHE A 280 1.47 -6.86 1.66
N GLY A 281 2.24 -5.78 1.42
CA GLY A 281 3.55 -5.87 0.77
C GLY A 281 3.44 -5.87 -0.75
N LEU A 282 3.02 -4.77 -1.39
CA LEU A 282 2.89 -4.67 -2.85
C LEU A 282 4.20 -4.82 -3.64
N PRO A 283 5.34 -4.26 -3.22
CA PRO A 283 6.56 -4.28 -4.05
C PRO A 283 7.07 -5.67 -4.44
N PRO A 284 7.01 -6.73 -3.60
CA PRO A 284 7.35 -8.07 -4.05
C PRO A 284 6.42 -8.62 -5.14
N LEU A 285 5.13 -8.24 -5.14
CA LEU A 285 4.19 -8.64 -6.18
C LEU A 285 4.51 -7.96 -7.52
N GLU A 286 4.93 -6.69 -7.48
CA GLU A 286 5.46 -5.96 -8.63
C GLU A 286 6.72 -6.63 -9.17
N ALA A 287 7.63 -7.04 -8.29
CA ALA A 287 8.85 -7.77 -8.65
C ALA A 287 8.54 -9.10 -9.36
N LEU A 288 7.68 -9.93 -8.78
CA LEU A 288 7.24 -11.19 -9.40
C LEU A 288 6.56 -10.96 -10.75
N SER A 289 5.80 -9.88 -10.92
CA SER A 289 5.19 -9.53 -12.21
C SER A 289 6.20 -9.18 -13.30
N CYS A 290 7.42 -8.78 -12.90
CA CYS A 290 8.56 -8.54 -13.77
C CYS A 290 9.47 -9.76 -13.97
N GLY A 291 9.15 -10.91 -13.37
CA GLY A 291 9.97 -12.12 -13.38
C GLY A 291 11.18 -12.06 -12.43
N CYS A 292 11.22 -11.10 -11.53
CA CYS A 292 12.28 -10.96 -10.53
C CYS A 292 12.01 -11.89 -9.33
N PRO A 293 12.94 -12.78 -8.93
CA PRO A 293 12.84 -13.53 -7.69
C PRO A 293 12.72 -12.61 -6.49
N ILE A 294 12.05 -13.07 -5.44
CA ILE A 294 11.84 -12.26 -4.23
C ILE A 294 12.44 -12.92 -2.99
N ILE A 295 13.13 -12.13 -2.19
CA ILE A 295 13.62 -12.46 -0.85
C ILE A 295 12.90 -11.54 0.12
N ILE A 296 12.04 -12.09 0.97
CA ILE A 296 11.18 -11.31 1.83
C ILE A 296 11.17 -11.82 3.27
N SER A 297 10.79 -10.97 4.20
CA SER A 297 10.64 -11.38 5.60
C SER A 297 9.54 -12.43 5.77
N ASP A 298 9.73 -13.33 6.74
CA ASP A 298 8.78 -14.35 7.16
C ASP A 298 7.69 -13.81 8.12
N LYS A 299 7.57 -12.49 8.28
CA LYS A 299 6.69 -11.87 9.27
C LYS A 299 5.40 -11.31 8.64
N THR A 300 4.41 -11.15 9.50
CA THR A 300 3.13 -10.45 9.25
C THR A 300 2.31 -11.04 8.10
N SER A 301 1.92 -10.24 7.11
CA SER A 301 1.11 -10.69 5.97
C SER A 301 1.91 -11.38 4.87
N LEU A 302 3.24 -11.28 4.86
CA LEU A 302 4.05 -11.74 3.73
C LEU A 302 3.92 -13.24 3.45
N PRO A 303 4.00 -14.13 4.46
CA PRO A 303 3.79 -15.57 4.23
C PRO A 303 2.37 -15.91 3.73
N GLU A 304 1.34 -15.17 4.19
CA GLU A 304 -0.04 -15.33 3.73
C GLU A 304 -0.19 -15.01 2.24
N ILE A 305 0.48 -13.93 1.79
CA ILE A 305 0.33 -13.42 0.43
C ILE A 305 1.18 -14.20 -0.58
N TYR A 306 2.42 -14.51 -0.23
CA TYR A 306 3.41 -15.07 -1.16
C TYR A 306 3.56 -16.59 -1.06
N GLY A 307 3.20 -17.19 0.09
CA GLY A 307 3.26 -18.65 0.27
C GLY A 307 4.60 -19.24 -0.16
N GLU A 308 4.58 -20.26 -1.00
CA GLU A 308 5.78 -20.94 -1.49
C GLU A 308 6.40 -20.29 -2.74
N CYS A 309 5.97 -19.06 -3.13
CA CYS A 309 6.51 -18.33 -4.29
C CYS A 309 7.66 -17.38 -3.91
N ALA A 310 8.13 -17.39 -2.67
CA ALA A 310 9.12 -16.50 -2.13
C ALA A 310 10.22 -17.25 -1.38
N HIS A 311 11.44 -16.67 -1.39
CA HIS A 311 12.48 -17.02 -0.44
C HIS A 311 12.29 -16.18 0.83
N TYR A 312 12.30 -16.83 1.99
CA TYR A 312 12.03 -16.16 3.26
C TYR A 312 13.29 -15.95 4.08
N ILE A 313 13.35 -14.79 4.72
CA ILE A 313 14.43 -14.44 5.67
C ILE A 313 13.84 -14.04 7.02
N ASP A 314 14.59 -14.30 8.08
CA ASP A 314 14.32 -13.70 9.38
C ASP A 314 14.79 -12.23 9.36
N PRO A 315 13.90 -11.26 9.60
CA PRO A 315 14.27 -9.83 9.62
C PRO A 315 15.21 -9.45 10.78
N ASP A 316 15.43 -10.33 11.74
CA ASP A 316 16.37 -10.12 12.85
C ASP A 316 17.76 -10.74 12.59
N ASN A 317 17.89 -11.61 11.58
CA ASN A 317 19.16 -12.25 11.22
C ASN A 317 19.66 -11.82 9.82
N PRO A 318 20.63 -10.89 9.71
CA PRO A 318 21.20 -10.49 8.43
C PRO A 318 22.36 -11.40 7.96
N ASP A 319 22.84 -12.34 8.80
CA ASP A 319 23.98 -13.21 8.49
C ASP A 319 23.51 -14.51 7.83
N LEU A 320 23.36 -14.49 6.50
CA LEU A 320 23.01 -15.65 5.68
C LEU A 320 23.52 -15.48 4.24
N ASN A 321 23.82 -16.60 3.57
CA ASN A 321 24.23 -16.58 2.17
C ASN A 321 23.00 -16.49 1.25
N LEU A 322 22.82 -15.32 0.60
CA LEU A 322 21.69 -15.10 -0.33
C LEU A 322 21.77 -15.96 -1.60
N ASN A 323 22.98 -16.41 -2.01
CA ASN A 323 23.13 -17.29 -3.15
C ASN A 323 22.61 -18.70 -2.83
N ASP A 324 22.91 -19.21 -1.66
CA ASP A 324 22.43 -20.52 -1.21
C ASP A 324 20.90 -20.48 -1.08
N LEU A 325 20.34 -19.43 -0.49
CA LEU A 325 18.90 -19.23 -0.37
C LEU A 325 18.22 -19.20 -1.76
N LEU A 326 18.77 -18.48 -2.74
CA LEU A 326 18.22 -18.39 -4.09
C LEU A 326 18.39 -19.68 -4.91
N SER A 327 19.24 -20.62 -4.46
CA SER A 327 19.36 -21.95 -5.09
C SER A 327 18.21 -22.89 -4.75
N GLU A 328 17.45 -22.59 -3.69
CA GLU A 328 16.27 -23.33 -3.30
C GLU A 328 15.13 -23.12 -4.33
N SER A 329 14.37 -24.16 -4.59
CA SER A 329 13.25 -24.06 -5.52
C SER A 329 12.04 -23.39 -4.87
N VAL A 330 11.39 -22.47 -5.58
CA VAL A 330 10.11 -21.85 -5.21
C VAL A 330 9.04 -22.16 -6.25
N LYS A 331 7.76 -22.06 -5.86
CA LYS A 331 6.65 -22.25 -6.80
C LYS A 331 6.52 -21.09 -7.80
N SER A 332 5.95 -21.38 -8.97
CA SER A 332 5.59 -20.34 -9.95
C SER A 332 4.64 -19.32 -9.35
N PRO A 333 4.85 -18.02 -9.58
CA PRO A 333 3.99 -16.96 -9.05
C PRO A 333 2.69 -16.74 -9.83
N GLU A 334 2.42 -17.52 -10.88
CA GLU A 334 1.27 -17.28 -11.78
C GLU A 334 -0.07 -17.26 -11.07
N GLU A 335 -0.29 -18.14 -10.10
CA GLU A 335 -1.54 -18.21 -9.34
C GLU A 335 -1.75 -16.98 -8.49
N ILE A 336 -0.72 -16.52 -7.77
CA ILE A 336 -0.82 -15.34 -6.91
C ILE A 336 -0.96 -14.06 -7.76
N LEU A 337 -0.30 -13.98 -8.92
CA LEU A 337 -0.44 -12.86 -9.84
C LEU A 337 -1.85 -12.78 -10.46
N LYS A 338 -2.51 -13.92 -10.70
CA LYS A 338 -3.92 -13.98 -11.12
C LYS A 338 -4.89 -13.66 -9.97
N LYS A 339 -4.55 -14.07 -8.75
CA LYS A 339 -5.37 -13.88 -7.55
C LYS A 339 -5.37 -12.42 -7.09
N TYR A 340 -4.22 -11.76 -7.07
CA TYR A 340 -4.02 -10.44 -6.49
C TYR A 340 -3.97 -9.36 -7.56
N THR A 341 -5.14 -9.04 -8.10
CA THR A 341 -5.38 -7.94 -9.04
C THR A 341 -6.36 -6.94 -8.45
N LEU A 342 -6.27 -5.68 -8.87
CA LEU A 342 -7.16 -4.63 -8.37
C LEU A 342 -8.60 -4.80 -8.88
N GLU A 343 -8.79 -5.49 -10.02
CA GLU A 343 -10.10 -5.93 -10.47
C GLU A 343 -10.75 -6.94 -9.49
N ASN A 344 -9.96 -7.88 -8.98
CA ASN A 344 -10.46 -8.83 -7.97
C ASN A 344 -10.74 -8.14 -6.64
N THR A 345 -9.94 -7.14 -6.26
CA THR A 345 -10.21 -6.27 -5.11
C THR A 345 -11.57 -5.58 -5.26
N ALA A 346 -11.82 -4.95 -6.42
CA ALA A 346 -13.08 -4.28 -6.72
C ALA A 346 -14.28 -5.24 -6.69
N LYS A 347 -14.16 -6.44 -7.26
CA LYS A 347 -15.22 -7.47 -7.23
C LYS A 347 -15.58 -7.86 -5.79
N ARG A 348 -14.58 -8.16 -4.95
CA ARG A 348 -14.81 -8.52 -3.54
C ARG A 348 -15.44 -7.37 -2.74
N MET A 349 -15.01 -6.13 -3.01
CA MET A 349 -15.67 -4.97 -2.42
C MET A 349 -17.12 -4.86 -2.87
N TRP A 350 -17.37 -5.04 -4.16
CA TRP A 350 -18.72 -4.92 -4.70
C TRP A 350 -19.68 -5.97 -4.15
N GLU A 351 -19.23 -7.20 -3.90
CA GLU A 351 -20.02 -8.26 -3.24
C GLU A 351 -20.57 -7.82 -1.87
N VAL A 352 -19.86 -6.94 -1.17
CA VAL A 352 -20.31 -6.36 0.11
C VAL A 352 -21.19 -5.13 -0.15
N LEU A 353 -20.70 -4.18 -0.95
CA LEU A 353 -21.32 -2.87 -1.17
C LEU A 353 -22.71 -2.97 -1.80
N GLN A 354 -22.93 -3.90 -2.76
CA GLN A 354 -24.20 -4.05 -3.47
C GLN A 354 -25.39 -4.39 -2.56
N LYS A 355 -25.14 -4.86 -1.34
CA LYS A 355 -26.20 -5.13 -0.34
C LYS A 355 -26.85 -3.85 0.21
N TYR A 356 -26.25 -2.69 -0.07
CA TYR A 356 -26.63 -1.40 0.52
C TYR A 356 -27.18 -0.39 -0.50
N VAL A 357 -27.12 -0.69 -1.80
CA VAL A 357 -27.49 0.19 -2.91
C VAL A 357 -28.54 -0.41 -3.84
#